data_229cda038092eb3d8f693b310dcc3f8d
#
_entry.id   229cda038092eb3d8f693b310dcc3f8d
#
_cell.length_a   1.000
_cell.length_b   1.000
_cell.length_c   1.000
_cell.angle_alpha   90.00
_cell.angle_beta   90.00
_cell.angle_gamma   90.00
#
_symmetry.space_group_name_H-M   'P 1'
#
loop_
_entity.id
_entity.type
_entity.pdbx_description
1 polymer ?
#
loop_
_entity_poly.entity_id
_entity_poly.type
_entity_poly.pdbx_seq_one_letter_code
_entity_poly.pdbx_strand_id
1 'polypeptide(L)'
;MVESFPTEQPTRSARSLPAKLIMVAAVIVAAVAYLVFTAVQTSAVYYMTVSELLAGGPATQGQAVRVAGNVVAGSIRQEQGGLVVHFDAEDATGRIPITYRGVLPDIFGDGVEVVVEGRHQENGVFAASTLFAKCPSKFES
;
A
#
# COMPACT_ATOMS: atom_id res chain seq x y z
N MET A 1 -15.71 -53.60 54.64
CA MET A 1 -14.32 -53.59 54.22
C MET A 1 -14.26 -52.71 52.95
N VAL A 2 -13.91 -51.47 53.11
CA VAL A 2 -13.87 -50.55 52.00
C VAL A 2 -12.38 -50.32 51.70
N GLU A 3 -11.90 -50.92 50.60
CA GLU A 3 -10.54 -50.70 50.12
C GLU A 3 -10.43 -49.33 49.51
N SER A 4 -9.69 -48.49 50.19
CA SER A 4 -9.32 -47.13 49.67
C SER A 4 -8.21 -47.27 48.62
N PHE A 5 -8.56 -47.06 47.35
CA PHE A 5 -7.57 -46.90 46.30
C PHE A 5 -6.86 -45.56 46.45
N PRO A 6 -5.56 -45.51 46.52
CA PRO A 6 -4.85 -44.24 46.48
C PRO A 6 -4.93 -43.65 45.07
N THR A 7 -5.59 -42.50 44.95
CA THR A 7 -5.58 -41.68 43.73
C THR A 7 -4.20 -41.08 43.59
N GLU A 8 -3.38 -41.73 42.79
CA GLU A 8 -2.10 -41.20 42.36
C GLU A 8 -2.35 -40.03 41.38
N GLN A 9 -2.29 -38.83 41.91
CA GLN A 9 -2.30 -37.63 41.09
C GLN A 9 -0.97 -37.54 40.35
N PRO A 10 -0.96 -37.44 39.00
CA PRO A 10 0.26 -37.18 38.29
C PRO A 10 0.73 -35.75 38.62
N THR A 11 1.75 -35.62 39.40
CA THR A 11 2.46 -34.36 39.57
C THR A 11 3.06 -33.99 38.24
N ARG A 12 2.38 -33.09 37.50
CA ARG A 12 2.97 -32.41 36.37
C ARG A 12 4.16 -31.60 36.89
N SER A 13 5.32 -32.21 36.80
CA SER A 13 6.59 -31.50 36.97
C SER A 13 6.62 -30.39 35.92
N ALA A 14 6.34 -29.18 36.36
CA ALA A 14 6.60 -28.01 35.56
C ALA A 14 8.12 -27.94 35.38
N ARG A 15 8.60 -28.52 34.26
CA ARG A 15 9.99 -28.31 33.83
C ARG A 15 10.17 -26.82 33.68
N SER A 16 10.82 -26.22 34.65
CA SER A 16 11.28 -24.82 34.54
C SER A 16 12.22 -24.76 33.34
N LEU A 17 11.74 -24.17 32.25
CA LEU A 17 12.55 -23.90 31.09
C LEU A 17 13.77 -23.09 31.55
N PRO A 18 15.00 -23.46 31.18
CA PRO A 18 16.17 -22.73 31.57
C PRO A 18 16.06 -21.29 31.09
N ALA A 19 16.39 -20.35 31.97
CA ALA A 19 16.27 -18.90 31.67
C ALA A 19 16.88 -18.50 30.34
N LYS A 20 17.90 -19.20 29.89
CA LYS A 20 18.55 -19.01 28.59
C LYS A 20 17.60 -19.32 27.41
N LEU A 21 16.78 -20.37 27.50
CA LEU A 21 15.80 -20.68 26.46
C LEU A 21 14.66 -19.66 26.43
N ILE A 22 14.23 -19.17 27.56
CA ILE A 22 13.22 -18.09 27.64
C ILE A 22 13.77 -16.81 27.00
N MET A 23 15.03 -16.46 27.28
CA MET A 23 15.66 -15.30 26.67
C MET A 23 15.78 -15.42 25.15
N VAL A 24 16.20 -16.57 24.63
CA VAL A 24 16.28 -16.83 23.18
C VAL A 24 14.90 -16.75 22.53
N ALA A 25 13.88 -17.36 23.16
CA ALA A 25 12.51 -17.28 22.68
C ALA A 25 11.98 -15.86 22.64
N ALA A 26 12.27 -15.06 23.67
CA ALA A 26 11.89 -13.66 23.72
C ALA A 26 12.53 -12.82 22.60
N VAL A 27 13.81 -13.06 22.31
CA VAL A 27 14.52 -12.39 21.21
C VAL A 27 13.91 -12.76 19.85
N ILE A 28 13.59 -14.03 19.65
CA ILE A 28 12.97 -14.49 18.39
C ILE A 28 11.59 -13.85 18.22
N VAL A 29 10.76 -13.84 19.26
CA VAL A 29 9.44 -13.21 19.21
C VAL A 29 9.55 -11.71 18.93
N ALA A 30 10.49 -11.03 19.56
CA ALA A 30 10.73 -9.60 19.31
C ALA A 30 11.20 -9.34 17.86
N ALA A 31 12.08 -10.18 17.32
CA ALA A 31 12.52 -10.08 15.93
C ALA A 31 11.38 -10.33 14.93
N VAL A 32 10.55 -11.33 15.15
CA VAL A 32 9.38 -11.62 14.31
C VAL A 32 8.37 -10.47 14.39
N ALA A 33 8.07 -9.97 15.59
CA ALA A 33 7.17 -8.83 15.77
C ALA A 33 7.69 -7.58 15.05
N TYR A 34 8.98 -7.31 15.10
CA TYR A 34 9.61 -6.22 14.37
C TYR A 34 9.47 -6.38 12.85
N LEU A 35 9.74 -7.58 12.32
CA LEU A 35 9.59 -7.85 10.89
C LEU A 35 8.14 -7.72 10.43
N VAL A 36 7.19 -8.23 11.18
CA VAL A 36 5.76 -8.08 10.88
C VAL A 36 5.36 -6.60 10.91
N PHE A 37 5.79 -5.86 11.91
CA PHE A 37 5.51 -4.43 12.02
C PHE A 37 6.04 -3.65 10.82
N THR A 38 7.30 -3.89 10.42
CA THR A 38 7.89 -3.22 9.24
C THR A 38 7.21 -3.64 7.94
N ALA A 39 6.84 -4.91 7.80
CA ALA A 39 6.13 -5.41 6.61
C ALA A 39 4.75 -4.76 6.47
N VAL A 40 4.00 -4.62 7.55
CA VAL A 40 2.67 -3.96 7.54
C VAL A 40 2.80 -2.48 7.19
N GLN A 41 3.80 -1.79 7.72
CA GLN A 41 4.04 -0.38 7.41
C GLN A 41 4.35 -0.15 5.93
N THR A 42 5.06 -1.07 5.30
CA THR A 42 5.45 -0.96 3.89
C THR A 42 4.33 -1.37 2.94
N SER A 43 3.39 -2.20 3.39
CA SER A 43 2.32 -2.76 2.55
C SER A 43 1.03 -1.94 2.53
N ALA A 44 0.89 -0.95 3.40
CA ALA A 44 -0.29 -0.10 3.46
C ALA A 44 -0.24 1.00 2.37
N VAL A 45 -0.40 0.60 1.12
CA VAL A 45 -0.67 1.56 0.05
C VAL A 45 -2.13 1.98 0.16
N TYR A 46 -2.37 3.17 0.69
CA TYR A 46 -3.71 3.71 0.81
C TYR A 46 -4.29 4.04 -0.57
N TYR A 47 -5.48 3.51 -0.82
CA TYR A 47 -6.27 3.83 -2.00
C TYR A 47 -7.06 5.10 -1.72
N MET A 48 -6.88 6.12 -2.56
CA MET A 48 -7.60 7.38 -2.42
C MET A 48 -7.94 8.00 -3.77
N THR A 49 -8.90 8.89 -3.78
CA THR A 49 -9.25 9.69 -4.95
C THR A 49 -8.35 10.93 -5.04
N VAL A 50 -8.37 11.62 -6.19
CA VAL A 50 -7.63 12.88 -6.37
C VAL A 50 -8.06 13.91 -5.33
N SER A 51 -9.36 14.04 -5.08
CA SER A 51 -9.89 14.98 -4.09
C SER A 51 -9.46 14.66 -2.66
N GLU A 52 -9.40 13.40 -2.29
CA GLU A 52 -8.92 12.97 -0.97
C GLU A 52 -7.43 13.26 -0.81
N LEU A 53 -6.63 13.05 -1.85
CA LEU A 53 -5.22 13.40 -1.84
C LEU A 53 -4.99 14.90 -1.63
N LEU A 54 -5.73 15.74 -2.34
CA LEU A 54 -5.65 17.19 -2.23
C LEU A 54 -6.13 17.68 -0.86
N ALA A 55 -7.17 17.06 -0.30
CA ALA A 55 -7.67 17.37 1.04
C ALA A 55 -6.73 16.94 2.16
N GLY A 56 -5.91 15.92 1.95
CA GLY A 56 -4.94 15.43 2.92
C GLY A 56 -3.78 16.37 3.20
N GLY A 57 -3.49 17.32 2.29
CA GLY A 57 -2.45 18.33 2.46
C GLY A 57 -1.07 17.75 2.78
N PRO A 58 -0.29 18.41 3.68
CA PRO A 58 1.08 17.98 3.98
C PRO A 58 1.21 16.59 4.59
N ALA A 59 0.14 16.09 5.23
CA ALA A 59 0.14 14.77 5.86
C ALA A 59 0.28 13.61 4.86
N THR A 60 -0.09 13.83 3.59
CA THR A 60 0.00 12.83 2.53
C THR A 60 1.30 12.91 1.72
N GLN A 61 2.08 13.97 1.91
CA GLN A 61 3.35 14.15 1.21
C GLN A 61 4.37 13.11 1.63
N GLY A 62 5.06 12.55 0.65
CA GLY A 62 6.11 11.55 0.88
C GLY A 62 5.62 10.15 1.19
N GLN A 63 4.32 9.93 1.39
CA GLN A 63 3.75 8.60 1.56
C GLN A 63 3.45 7.96 0.20
N ALA A 64 3.68 6.65 0.09
CA ALA A 64 3.27 5.90 -1.07
C ALA A 64 1.74 5.69 -1.00
N VAL A 65 1.05 6.23 -1.98
CA VAL A 65 -0.40 6.15 -2.09
C VAL A 65 -0.81 5.73 -3.50
N ARG A 66 -2.00 5.19 -3.61
CA ARG A 66 -2.60 4.80 -4.87
C ARG A 66 -3.77 5.73 -5.16
N VAL A 67 -3.68 6.47 -6.27
CA VAL A 67 -4.67 7.49 -6.65
C VAL A 67 -5.40 7.05 -7.92
N ALA A 68 -6.71 7.09 -7.88
CA ALA A 68 -7.59 6.85 -9.02
C ALA A 68 -8.14 8.17 -9.58
N GLY A 69 -8.14 8.32 -10.89
CA GLY A 69 -8.69 9.47 -11.58
C GLY A 69 -8.78 9.25 -13.08
N ASN A 70 -9.37 10.20 -13.78
CA ASN A 70 -9.45 10.17 -15.24
C ASN A 70 -8.40 11.08 -15.86
N VAL A 71 -7.77 10.62 -16.92
CA VAL A 71 -6.82 11.45 -17.68
C VAL A 71 -7.56 12.60 -18.33
N VAL A 72 -7.09 13.83 -18.06
CA VAL A 72 -7.65 15.02 -18.68
C VAL A 72 -7.27 15.08 -20.17
N ALA A 73 -8.26 15.24 -21.03
CA ALA A 73 -8.02 15.34 -22.47
C ALA A 73 -7.10 16.54 -22.80
N GLY A 74 -6.10 16.29 -23.66
CA GLY A 74 -5.13 17.30 -24.07
C GLY A 74 -4.03 17.62 -23.06
N SER A 75 -3.98 16.93 -21.91
CA SER A 75 -2.94 17.15 -20.89
C SER A 75 -1.70 16.27 -21.07
N ILE A 76 -1.77 15.26 -21.91
CA ILE A 76 -0.68 14.28 -22.09
C ILE A 76 0.49 14.92 -22.83
N ARG A 77 1.68 14.88 -22.20
CA ARG A 77 2.95 15.33 -22.78
C ARG A 77 4.00 14.27 -22.56
N GLN A 78 4.68 13.92 -23.61
CA GLN A 78 5.77 12.93 -23.55
C GLN A 78 7.12 13.63 -23.72
N GLU A 79 8.06 13.28 -22.86
CA GLU A 79 9.44 13.75 -22.89
C GLU A 79 10.43 12.58 -22.96
N GLN A 80 11.67 12.87 -23.32
CA GLN A 80 12.78 11.90 -23.36
C GLN A 80 12.47 10.65 -24.19
N GLY A 81 11.95 10.85 -25.40
CA GLY A 81 11.65 9.74 -26.31
C GLY A 81 10.47 8.85 -25.87
N GLY A 82 9.56 9.39 -25.06
CA GLY A 82 8.38 8.69 -24.58
C GLY A 82 8.56 7.94 -23.26
N LEU A 83 9.72 8.05 -22.61
CA LEU A 83 9.97 7.39 -21.33
C LEU A 83 9.40 8.15 -20.13
N VAL A 84 9.23 9.47 -20.26
CA VAL A 84 8.62 10.31 -19.22
C VAL A 84 7.33 10.90 -19.78
N VAL A 85 6.25 10.71 -19.05
CA VAL A 85 4.93 11.19 -19.43
C VAL A 85 4.38 12.09 -18.34
N HIS A 86 3.94 13.28 -18.73
CA HIS A 86 3.25 14.21 -17.88
C HIS A 86 1.80 14.29 -18.31
N PHE A 87 0.89 14.19 -17.38
CA PHE A 87 -0.53 14.34 -17.64
C PHE A 87 -1.25 14.79 -16.37
N ASP A 88 -2.45 15.29 -16.52
CA ASP A 88 -3.31 15.62 -15.39
C ASP A 88 -4.34 14.51 -15.21
N ALA A 89 -4.57 14.15 -13.98
CA ALA A 89 -5.68 13.28 -13.58
C ALA A 89 -6.70 14.08 -12.78
N GLU A 90 -7.96 13.84 -13.02
CA GLU A 90 -9.06 14.50 -12.33
C GLU A 90 -10.08 13.51 -11.81
N ASP A 91 -10.79 13.92 -10.77
CA ASP A 91 -12.03 13.31 -10.31
C ASP A 91 -13.16 14.36 -10.30
N ALA A 92 -14.28 14.06 -9.66
CA ALA A 92 -15.44 14.95 -9.63
C ALA A 92 -15.15 16.35 -9.06
N THR A 93 -14.12 16.51 -8.22
CA THR A 93 -13.87 17.73 -7.44
C THR A 93 -12.44 18.25 -7.48
N GLY A 94 -11.50 17.50 -8.05
CA GLY A 94 -10.10 17.89 -8.04
C GLY A 94 -9.31 17.42 -9.24
N ARG A 95 -8.17 18.08 -9.48
CA ARG A 95 -7.22 17.77 -10.55
C ARG A 95 -5.81 17.81 -9.98
N ILE A 96 -4.96 16.88 -10.41
CA ILE A 96 -3.58 16.77 -9.97
C ILE A 96 -2.66 16.50 -11.17
N PRO A 97 -1.52 17.20 -11.30
CA PRO A 97 -0.51 16.87 -12.29
C PRO A 97 0.25 15.61 -11.86
N ILE A 98 0.43 14.69 -12.81
CA ILE A 98 1.13 13.43 -12.61
C ILE A 98 2.31 13.33 -13.54
N THR A 99 3.45 12.91 -13.03
CA THR A 99 4.63 12.52 -13.78
C THR A 99 4.87 11.04 -13.62
N TYR A 100 4.87 10.32 -14.73
CA TYR A 100 5.13 8.89 -14.77
C TYR A 100 6.35 8.60 -15.64
N ARG A 101 7.22 7.76 -15.13
CA ARG A 101 8.39 7.26 -15.86
C ARG A 101 8.26 5.77 -16.08
N GLY A 102 8.12 5.34 -17.31
CA GLY A 102 8.01 3.94 -17.68
C GLY A 102 7.23 3.74 -18.97
N VAL A 103 6.91 2.48 -19.25
CA VAL A 103 6.14 2.09 -20.42
C VAL A 103 4.65 2.30 -20.17
N LEU A 104 3.99 3.00 -21.08
CA LEU A 104 2.54 3.21 -21.01
C LEU A 104 1.78 1.97 -21.49
N PRO A 105 0.66 1.62 -20.84
CA PRO A 105 -0.28 0.65 -21.38
C PRO A 105 -0.87 1.11 -22.72
N ASP A 106 -1.17 0.17 -23.62
CA ASP A 106 -1.73 0.48 -24.94
C ASP A 106 -3.08 1.22 -24.87
N ILE A 107 -3.85 0.98 -23.81
CA ILE A 107 -5.15 1.61 -23.58
C ILE A 107 -5.07 3.01 -22.95
N PHE A 108 -3.86 3.47 -22.59
CA PHE A 108 -3.67 4.80 -22.02
C PHE A 108 -4.00 5.89 -23.05
N GLY A 109 -4.81 6.85 -22.65
CA GLY A 109 -5.21 7.96 -23.52
C GLY A 109 -6.13 8.94 -22.80
N ASP A 110 -6.61 9.91 -23.54
CA ASP A 110 -7.52 10.93 -23.05
C ASP A 110 -8.81 10.32 -22.49
N GLY A 111 -9.23 10.75 -21.32
CA GLY A 111 -10.46 10.32 -20.68
C GLY A 111 -10.44 8.92 -20.08
N VAL A 112 -9.34 8.19 -20.20
CA VAL A 112 -9.18 6.85 -19.61
C VAL A 112 -9.05 6.95 -18.09
N GLU A 113 -9.75 6.07 -17.37
CA GLU A 113 -9.56 5.94 -15.94
C GLU A 113 -8.23 5.25 -15.66
N VAL A 114 -7.41 5.87 -14.85
CA VAL A 114 -6.10 5.36 -14.44
C VAL A 114 -6.01 5.25 -12.93
N VAL A 115 -5.22 4.29 -12.50
CA VAL A 115 -4.79 4.17 -11.10
C VAL A 115 -3.28 4.28 -11.09
N VAL A 116 -2.77 5.27 -10.41
CA VAL A 116 -1.34 5.52 -10.27
C VAL A 116 -0.90 5.28 -8.85
N GLU A 117 0.23 4.65 -8.70
CA GLU A 117 0.88 4.43 -7.42
C GLU A 117 2.17 5.24 -7.38
N GLY A 118 2.35 6.02 -6.35
CA GLY A 118 3.50 6.87 -6.20
C GLY A 118 3.41 7.76 -4.97
N ARG A 119 4.07 8.92 -5.06
CA ARG A 119 4.15 9.86 -3.93
C ARG A 119 3.79 11.27 -4.39
N HIS A 120 3.00 11.95 -3.57
CA HIS A 120 2.72 13.37 -3.75
C HIS A 120 3.93 14.18 -3.27
N GLN A 121 4.45 15.03 -4.15
CA GLN A 121 5.60 15.89 -3.87
C GLN A 121 5.16 17.24 -3.32
N GLU A 122 6.07 17.92 -2.63
CA GLU A 122 5.84 19.27 -2.07
C GLU A 122 5.50 20.31 -3.12
N ASN A 123 5.98 20.14 -4.37
CA ASN A 123 5.69 21.01 -5.49
C ASN A 123 4.28 20.83 -6.10
N GLY A 124 3.46 19.95 -5.52
CA GLY A 124 2.12 19.66 -5.99
C GLY A 124 2.03 18.61 -7.09
N VAL A 125 3.14 18.09 -7.59
CA VAL A 125 3.19 17.03 -8.61
C VAL A 125 3.15 15.67 -7.95
N PHE A 126 2.38 14.76 -8.54
CA PHE A 126 2.37 13.36 -8.12
C PHE A 126 3.38 12.56 -8.94
N ALA A 127 4.42 12.07 -8.29
CA ALA A 127 5.44 11.23 -8.92
C ALA A 127 5.00 9.77 -8.89
N ALA A 128 4.49 9.29 -10.01
CA ALA A 128 4.00 7.91 -10.16
C ALA A 128 5.15 6.96 -10.52
N SER A 129 5.24 5.88 -9.77
CA SER A 129 6.15 4.76 -10.06
C SER A 129 5.47 3.64 -10.84
N THR A 130 4.15 3.52 -10.71
CA THR A 130 3.35 2.51 -11.39
C THR A 130 2.07 3.15 -11.92
N LEU A 131 1.65 2.73 -13.11
CA LEU A 131 0.45 3.21 -13.76
C LEU A 131 -0.35 2.02 -14.30
N PHE A 132 -1.61 1.96 -13.91
CA PHE A 132 -2.59 1.01 -14.44
C PHE A 132 -3.69 1.79 -15.15
N ALA A 133 -3.97 1.44 -16.38
CA ALA A 133 -5.13 1.96 -17.10
C ALA A 133 -6.26 0.92 -17.01
N LYS A 134 -7.46 1.37 -16.68
CA LYS A 134 -8.62 0.51 -16.64
C LYS A 134 -9.30 0.50 -18.02
N CYS A 135 -9.59 -0.68 -18.51
CA CYS A 135 -10.47 -0.82 -19.68
C CYS A 135 -11.85 -0.26 -19.33
N PRO A 136 -12.44 0.60 -20.17
CA PRO A 136 -13.81 1.02 -19.97
C PRO A 136 -14.70 -0.23 -20.09
N SER A 137 -15.14 -0.75 -18.95
CA SER A 137 -16.15 -1.81 -18.92
C SER A 137 -17.49 -1.18 -19.28
N LYS A 138 -17.90 -1.32 -20.51
CA LYS A 138 -19.27 -1.03 -20.94
C LYS A 138 -20.18 -2.13 -20.38
N PHE A 139 -20.55 -1.99 -19.12
CA PHE A 139 -21.78 -2.59 -18.62
C PHE A 139 -22.82 -1.49 -18.56
N GLU A 140 -23.33 -1.12 -19.70
CA GLU A 140 -24.63 -0.46 -19.79
C GLU A 140 -25.68 -1.56 -19.70
N SER A 141 -26.34 -1.62 -18.57
CA SER A 141 -27.61 -2.32 -18.44
C SER A 141 -28.73 -1.46 -18.96
#